data_c1d358bd1a3a4d85d47d78536716f251
#
_entry.id   c1d358bd1a3a4d85d47d78536716f251
#
_cell.length_a   1.000
_cell.length_b   1.000
_cell.length_c   1.000
_cell.angle_alpha   90.00
_cell.angle_beta   90.00
_cell.angle_gamma   90.00
#
_symmetry.space_group_name_H-M   'P 1'
#
loop_
_entity.id
_entity.type
_entity.pdbx_description
1 polymer ?
#
loop_
_entity_poly.entity_id
_entity_poly.type
_entity_poly.pdbx_seq_one_letter_code
_entity_poly.pdbx_strand_id
1 'polypeptide(L)'
;MKTTYLHCTLLDGSENMTEQKDMTIVVEDGKILSVEPAAPAPSDSGTIIDLGGKYLMPGLINLHVHLPGSGYPRKKPQDSARAAKLVMKNGLTRALGRKLCEHYAKTELLSGVTTIRTVGGLGNFDSVIRDRIAAGKIIGPRMLVSDMAVSVPDGHMAGSVAHAAHSEAECRAFVRSIVADRPDWIKLMVTG
;
A
#
# COMPACT_ATOMS: atom_id res chain seq x y z
N MET A 1 -6.85 22.21 -6.82
CA MET A 1 -7.75 22.51 -5.66
C MET A 1 -6.90 22.86 -4.47
N LYS A 2 -7.17 24.03 -3.84
CA LYS A 2 -6.36 24.53 -2.71
C LYS A 2 -7.04 24.20 -1.38
N THR A 3 -6.26 23.79 -0.40
CA THR A 3 -6.71 23.48 0.97
C THR A 3 -5.71 24.09 1.95
N THR A 4 -6.21 24.80 2.96
CA THR A 4 -5.41 25.39 4.03
C THR A 4 -5.75 24.71 5.35
N TYR A 5 -4.74 24.15 6.00
CA TYR A 5 -4.84 23.57 7.34
C TYR A 5 -4.33 24.59 8.36
N LEU A 6 -5.18 24.96 9.32
CA LEU A 6 -4.85 25.91 10.38
C LEU A 6 -4.64 25.21 11.72
N HIS A 7 -3.85 25.86 12.59
CA HIS A 7 -3.64 25.49 14.00
C HIS A 7 -3.25 24.03 14.18
N CYS A 8 -2.33 23.51 13.37
CA CYS A 8 -1.83 22.15 13.56
C CYS A 8 -0.54 22.13 14.40
N THR A 9 -0.29 21.02 15.08
CA THR A 9 1.04 20.65 15.58
C THR A 9 1.73 19.82 14.51
N LEU A 10 2.73 20.40 13.83
CA LEU A 10 3.43 19.75 12.74
C LEU A 10 4.57 18.87 13.28
N LEU A 11 4.64 17.64 12.79
CA LEU A 11 5.81 16.75 12.80
C LEU A 11 6.28 16.61 11.35
N ASP A 12 7.38 17.23 10.99
CA ASP A 12 7.79 17.40 9.57
C ASP A 12 8.48 16.18 8.95
N GLY A 13 8.71 15.13 9.74
CA GLY A 13 9.42 13.92 9.30
C GLY A 13 10.95 14.07 9.26
N SER A 14 11.50 15.16 9.75
CA SER A 14 12.94 15.34 9.92
C SER A 14 13.50 14.39 10.99
N GLU A 15 14.84 14.24 11.02
CA GLU A 15 15.52 13.34 11.95
C GLU A 15 15.18 13.65 13.42
N ASN A 16 15.03 14.92 13.76
CA ASN A 16 14.74 15.37 15.12
C ASN A 16 13.25 15.32 15.49
N MET A 17 12.34 15.26 14.52
CA MET A 17 10.88 15.23 14.74
C MET A 17 10.37 16.22 15.79
N THR A 18 10.94 17.42 15.81
CA THR A 18 10.56 18.46 16.80
C THR A 18 9.14 18.96 16.54
N GLU A 19 8.30 18.99 17.56
CA GLU A 19 6.95 19.54 17.48
C GLU A 19 6.99 21.04 17.14
N GLN A 20 6.34 21.40 16.04
CA GLN A 20 6.13 22.78 15.62
C GLN A 20 4.66 23.13 15.84
N LYS A 21 4.36 23.88 16.89
CA LYS A 21 2.97 24.20 17.30
C LYS A 21 2.41 25.37 16.50
N ASP A 22 1.09 25.38 16.40
CA ASP A 22 0.31 26.45 15.76
C ASP A 22 0.77 26.75 14.33
N MET A 23 0.91 25.71 13.52
CA MET A 23 1.34 25.83 12.14
C MET A 23 0.15 25.95 11.19
N THR A 24 0.37 26.75 10.13
CA THR A 24 -0.53 26.86 8.98
C THR A 24 0.13 26.18 7.77
N ILE A 25 -0.59 25.27 7.10
CA ILE A 25 -0.08 24.54 5.93
C ILE A 25 -1.04 24.72 4.77
N VAL A 26 -0.49 25.18 3.65
CA VAL A 26 -1.24 25.36 2.40
C VAL A 26 -0.87 24.28 1.40
N VAL A 27 -1.85 23.57 0.90
CA VAL A 27 -1.69 22.51 -0.11
C VAL A 27 -2.51 22.88 -1.35
N GLU A 28 -1.92 22.74 -2.53
CA GLU A 28 -2.61 22.92 -3.79
C GLU A 28 -2.19 21.85 -4.80
N ASP A 29 -3.17 21.21 -5.43
CA ASP A 29 -2.98 20.17 -6.45
C ASP A 29 -2.00 19.07 -6.03
N GLY A 30 -2.11 18.64 -4.75
CA GLY A 30 -1.28 17.58 -4.17
C GLY A 30 0.14 18.00 -3.78
N LYS A 31 0.44 19.30 -3.76
CA LYS A 31 1.74 19.85 -3.35
C LYS A 31 1.58 20.79 -2.18
N ILE A 32 2.53 20.74 -1.24
CA ILE A 32 2.63 21.72 -0.16
C ILE A 32 3.21 23.01 -0.77
N LEU A 33 2.48 24.12 -0.64
CA LEU A 33 2.91 25.44 -1.12
C LEU A 33 3.63 26.23 -0.03
N SER A 34 3.10 26.22 1.20
CA SER A 34 3.75 26.89 2.32
C SER A 34 3.52 26.14 3.64
N VAL A 35 4.45 26.34 4.57
CA VAL A 35 4.42 25.86 5.95
C VAL A 35 4.90 27.04 6.80
N GLU A 36 4.01 27.66 7.56
CA GLU A 36 4.29 28.89 8.28
C GLU A 36 3.73 28.86 9.71
N PRO A 37 4.42 29.45 10.70
CA PRO A 37 3.91 29.52 12.05
C PRO A 37 2.80 30.57 12.17
N ALA A 38 1.71 30.25 12.85
CA ALA A 38 0.61 31.14 13.24
C ALA A 38 0.11 32.09 12.11
N ALA A 39 0.25 31.66 10.84
CA ALA A 39 -0.15 32.49 9.72
C ALA A 39 -1.68 32.43 9.51
N PRO A 40 -2.32 33.57 9.25
CA PRO A 40 -3.74 33.56 8.87
C PRO A 40 -3.94 32.86 7.54
N ALA A 41 -5.17 32.36 7.31
CA ALA A 41 -5.50 31.79 6.01
C ALA A 41 -5.33 32.85 4.90
N PRO A 42 -4.67 32.51 3.78
CA PRO A 42 -4.60 33.41 2.63
C PRO A 42 -5.98 33.80 2.12
N SER A 43 -6.12 34.96 1.49
CA SER A 43 -7.42 35.45 0.96
C SER A 43 -8.06 34.51 -0.07
N ASP A 44 -7.24 33.70 -0.74
CA ASP A 44 -7.63 32.69 -1.75
C ASP A 44 -7.50 31.25 -1.24
N SER A 45 -7.75 31.00 0.05
CA SER A 45 -7.44 29.77 0.78
C SER A 45 -8.12 28.50 0.25
N GLY A 46 -9.15 28.63 -0.59
CA GLY A 46 -9.94 27.49 -1.01
C GLY A 46 -10.71 26.86 0.17
N THR A 47 -10.50 25.58 0.42
CA THR A 47 -11.08 24.91 1.60
C THR A 47 -10.20 25.15 2.83
N ILE A 48 -10.80 25.68 3.92
CA ILE A 48 -10.11 25.88 5.20
C ILE A 48 -10.50 24.76 6.15
N ILE A 49 -9.52 24.15 6.79
CA ILE A 49 -9.67 23.10 7.81
C ILE A 49 -8.91 23.53 9.05
N ASP A 50 -9.62 23.85 10.12
CA ASP A 50 -9.03 24.11 11.43
C ASP A 50 -8.78 22.77 12.14
N LEU A 51 -7.52 22.48 12.44
CA LEU A 51 -7.11 21.25 13.12
C LEU A 51 -7.15 21.36 14.65
N GLY A 52 -7.30 22.57 15.20
CA GLY A 52 -7.47 22.78 16.65
C GLY A 52 -6.35 22.14 17.49
N GLY A 53 -5.10 22.25 17.07
CA GLY A 53 -3.94 21.68 17.73
C GLY A 53 -3.66 20.20 17.43
N LYS A 54 -4.43 19.55 16.56
CA LYS A 54 -4.16 18.15 16.15
C LYS A 54 -2.81 18.04 15.44
N TYR A 55 -2.21 16.86 15.57
CA TYR A 55 -0.97 16.57 14.87
C TYR A 55 -1.18 16.40 13.36
N LEU A 56 -0.31 16.98 12.58
CA LEU A 56 -0.15 16.76 11.16
C LEU A 56 1.26 16.24 10.88
N MET A 57 1.37 15.16 10.14
CA MET A 57 2.65 14.52 9.85
C MET A 57 2.64 13.92 8.44
N PRO A 58 3.81 13.64 7.84
CA PRO A 58 3.89 12.85 6.61
C PRO A 58 3.19 11.50 6.79
N GLY A 59 2.52 11.02 5.73
CA GLY A 59 1.89 9.72 5.77
C GLY A 59 2.90 8.61 6.01
N LEU A 60 2.51 7.60 6.79
CA LEU A 60 3.35 6.45 7.11
C LEU A 60 3.63 5.60 5.86
N ILE A 61 4.77 4.91 5.86
CA ILE A 61 5.18 4.00 4.80
C ILE A 61 5.32 2.59 5.36
N ASN A 62 4.56 1.63 4.80
CA ASN A 62 4.68 0.22 5.14
C ASN A 62 5.39 -0.54 4.01
N LEU A 63 6.62 -0.99 4.27
CA LEU A 63 7.48 -1.63 3.28
C LEU A 63 7.31 -3.14 3.18
N HIS A 64 6.38 -3.76 3.93
CA HIS A 64 6.17 -5.21 3.90
C HIS A 64 4.68 -5.56 4.06
N VAL A 65 3.97 -5.63 2.94
CA VAL A 65 2.53 -5.88 2.91
C VAL A 65 2.21 -7.09 2.03
N HIS A 66 1.26 -7.90 2.48
CA HIS A 66 0.59 -8.94 1.70
C HIS A 66 -0.90 -8.62 1.67
N LEU A 67 -1.40 -8.01 0.60
CA LEU A 67 -2.81 -7.60 0.49
C LEU A 67 -3.85 -8.72 0.69
N PRO A 68 -3.56 -10.00 0.35
CA PRO A 68 -4.50 -11.08 0.70
C PRO A 68 -4.66 -11.34 2.19
N GLY A 69 -3.80 -10.78 3.04
CA GLY A 69 -3.85 -10.87 4.50
C GLY A 69 -4.63 -9.72 5.14
N SER A 70 -5.48 -10.03 6.12
CA SER A 70 -6.24 -9.01 6.86
C SER A 70 -5.43 -8.23 7.90
N GLY A 71 -4.20 -8.67 8.21
CA GLY A 71 -3.42 -8.14 9.34
C GLY A 71 -3.93 -8.52 10.73
N TYR A 72 -5.14 -9.07 10.86
CA TYR A 72 -5.69 -9.46 12.15
C TYR A 72 -5.15 -10.82 12.63
N PRO A 73 -4.80 -10.96 13.91
CA PRO A 73 -4.42 -12.25 14.51
C PRO A 73 -5.51 -13.30 14.31
N ARG A 74 -5.12 -14.49 13.90
CA ARG A 74 -6.06 -15.62 13.72
C ARG A 74 -5.96 -16.59 14.88
N LYS A 75 -7.12 -17.06 15.36
CA LYS A 75 -7.20 -18.05 16.45
C LYS A 75 -6.75 -19.45 16.02
N LYS A 76 -6.77 -19.76 14.72
CA LYS A 76 -6.38 -21.07 14.16
C LYS A 76 -5.45 -20.88 12.96
N PRO A 77 -4.46 -21.74 12.76
CA PRO A 77 -3.68 -21.81 11.54
C PRO A 77 -4.60 -21.97 10.32
N GLN A 78 -4.28 -21.30 9.23
CA GLN A 78 -4.99 -21.45 7.96
C GLN A 78 -4.04 -21.99 6.91
N ASP A 79 -4.50 -22.96 6.14
CA ASP A 79 -3.82 -23.39 4.93
C ASP A 79 -3.96 -22.29 3.86
N SER A 80 -2.95 -21.45 3.79
CA SER A 80 -2.91 -20.30 2.87
C SER A 80 -2.84 -20.74 1.41
N ALA A 81 -2.21 -21.87 1.11
CA ALA A 81 -2.15 -22.41 -0.24
C ALA A 81 -3.52 -22.89 -0.73
N ARG A 82 -4.28 -23.57 0.13
CA ARG A 82 -5.66 -23.98 -0.18
C ARG A 82 -6.57 -22.76 -0.37
N ALA A 83 -6.44 -21.75 0.49
CA ALA A 83 -7.20 -20.51 0.37
C ALA A 83 -6.89 -19.77 -0.94
N ALA A 84 -5.62 -19.66 -1.32
CA ALA A 84 -5.19 -19.08 -2.58
C ALA A 84 -5.78 -19.82 -3.79
N LYS A 85 -5.71 -21.16 -3.81
CA LYS A 85 -6.30 -22.00 -4.86
C LYS A 85 -7.80 -21.76 -4.99
N LEU A 86 -8.53 -21.62 -3.87
CA LEU A 86 -9.97 -21.35 -3.88
C LEU A 86 -10.28 -19.98 -4.50
N VAL A 87 -9.55 -18.94 -4.09
CA VAL A 87 -9.70 -17.58 -4.66
C VAL A 87 -9.39 -17.57 -6.15
N MET A 88 -8.37 -18.29 -6.58
CA MET A 88 -7.93 -18.30 -7.98
C MET A 88 -8.69 -19.29 -8.87
N LYS A 89 -9.69 -20.02 -8.35
CA LYS A 89 -10.39 -21.13 -9.03
C LYS A 89 -11.15 -20.69 -10.30
N ASN A 90 -11.81 -19.54 -10.28
CA ASN A 90 -12.59 -19.05 -11.43
C ASN A 90 -12.71 -17.52 -11.41
N GLY A 91 -13.31 -16.95 -12.45
CA GLY A 91 -13.42 -15.49 -12.62
C GLY A 91 -14.20 -14.80 -11.48
N LEU A 92 -15.25 -15.43 -10.96
CA LEU A 92 -16.06 -14.87 -9.88
C LEU A 92 -15.27 -14.82 -8.55
N THR A 93 -14.66 -15.94 -8.16
CA THR A 93 -13.85 -15.99 -6.91
C THR A 93 -12.63 -15.08 -6.99
N ARG A 94 -12.00 -14.95 -8.17
CA ARG A 94 -10.92 -13.98 -8.41
C ARG A 94 -11.40 -12.54 -8.25
N ALA A 95 -12.56 -12.20 -8.81
CA ALA A 95 -13.13 -10.86 -8.68
C ALA A 95 -13.45 -10.50 -7.21
N LEU A 96 -14.01 -11.44 -6.45
CA LEU A 96 -14.29 -11.27 -5.02
C LEU A 96 -12.99 -11.15 -4.21
N GLY A 97 -11.99 -11.99 -4.46
CA GLY A 97 -10.68 -11.92 -3.82
C GLY A 97 -9.97 -10.59 -4.08
N ARG A 98 -10.01 -10.10 -5.32
CA ARG A 98 -9.46 -8.78 -5.65
C ARG A 98 -10.19 -7.64 -4.93
N LYS A 99 -11.54 -7.69 -4.86
CA LYS A 99 -12.33 -6.72 -4.10
C LYS A 99 -11.95 -6.70 -2.61
N LEU A 100 -11.66 -7.86 -2.04
CA LEU A 100 -11.17 -7.95 -0.68
C LEU A 100 -9.79 -7.30 -0.52
N CYS A 101 -8.87 -7.55 -1.45
CA CYS A 101 -7.55 -6.89 -1.46
C CYS A 101 -7.68 -5.36 -1.65
N GLU A 102 -8.59 -4.88 -2.51
CA GLU A 102 -8.92 -3.45 -2.64
C GLU A 102 -9.39 -2.84 -1.29
N HIS A 103 -10.23 -3.58 -0.57
CA HIS A 103 -10.68 -3.17 0.77
C HIS A 103 -9.52 -3.07 1.76
N TYR A 104 -8.60 -4.04 1.78
CA TYR A 104 -7.43 -4.01 2.66
C TYR A 104 -6.47 -2.88 2.30
N ALA A 105 -6.23 -2.62 1.00
CA ALA A 105 -5.45 -1.45 0.58
C ALA A 105 -6.06 -0.13 1.07
N LYS A 106 -7.39 0.01 1.01
CA LYS A 106 -8.10 1.16 1.57
C LYS A 106 -7.95 1.24 3.09
N THR A 107 -7.97 0.10 3.79
CA THR A 107 -7.78 0.05 5.26
C THR A 107 -6.39 0.53 5.65
N GLU A 108 -5.33 0.13 4.91
CA GLU A 108 -3.97 0.66 5.10
C GLU A 108 -3.96 2.19 5.00
N LEU A 109 -4.56 2.76 3.95
CA LEU A 109 -4.64 4.21 3.80
C LEU A 109 -5.36 4.89 4.96
N LEU A 110 -6.50 4.34 5.39
CA LEU A 110 -7.30 4.91 6.49
C LEU A 110 -6.62 4.77 7.86
N SER A 111 -5.61 3.90 8.00
CA SER A 111 -4.76 3.81 9.19
C SER A 111 -3.62 4.83 9.21
N GLY A 112 -3.50 5.68 8.17
CA GLY A 112 -2.43 6.67 8.02
C GLY A 112 -1.25 6.19 7.17
N VAL A 113 -1.30 4.96 6.64
CA VAL A 113 -0.26 4.43 5.75
C VAL A 113 -0.56 4.86 4.30
N THR A 114 0.14 5.90 3.84
CA THR A 114 -0.09 6.50 2.52
C THR A 114 0.73 5.87 1.40
N THR A 115 1.74 5.06 1.74
CA THR A 115 2.55 4.31 0.77
C THR A 115 2.79 2.90 1.29
N ILE A 116 2.56 1.90 0.44
CA ILE A 116 2.83 0.50 0.74
C ILE A 116 3.74 -0.13 -0.30
N ARG A 117 4.54 -1.11 0.14
CA ARG A 117 5.30 -1.99 -0.73
C ARG A 117 4.81 -3.42 -0.52
N THR A 118 4.19 -4.01 -1.56
CA THR A 118 3.76 -5.41 -1.48
C THR A 118 4.93 -6.35 -1.77
N VAL A 119 4.95 -7.51 -1.09
CA VAL A 119 6.06 -8.46 -1.12
C VAL A 119 5.58 -9.90 -1.36
N GLY A 120 4.53 -10.03 -2.12
CA GLY A 120 3.85 -11.27 -2.53
C GLY A 120 2.35 -11.09 -2.48
N GLY A 121 1.68 -11.38 -3.58
CA GLY A 121 0.25 -11.22 -3.81
C GLY A 121 -0.38 -12.44 -4.47
N LEU A 122 -1.64 -12.34 -4.89
CA LEU A 122 -2.36 -13.37 -5.62
C LEU A 122 -2.43 -13.02 -7.11
N GLY A 123 -1.73 -13.77 -7.95
CA GLY A 123 -1.64 -13.47 -9.37
C GLY A 123 -1.15 -12.03 -9.57
N ASN A 124 -1.89 -11.25 -10.35
CA ASN A 124 -1.60 -9.84 -10.64
C ASN A 124 -2.55 -8.87 -9.90
N PHE A 125 -3.09 -9.27 -8.75
CA PHE A 125 -4.04 -8.42 -8.04
C PHE A 125 -3.42 -7.08 -7.63
N ASP A 126 -2.18 -7.10 -7.16
CA ASP A 126 -1.50 -5.91 -6.67
C ASP A 126 -1.26 -4.90 -7.79
N SER A 127 -0.76 -5.33 -8.96
CA SER A 127 -0.59 -4.48 -10.15
C SER A 127 -1.92 -3.88 -10.63
N VAL A 128 -2.98 -4.70 -10.67
CA VAL A 128 -4.32 -4.22 -11.05
C VAL A 128 -4.87 -3.20 -10.06
N ILE A 129 -4.67 -3.42 -8.76
CA ILE A 129 -5.12 -2.49 -7.70
C ILE A 129 -4.34 -1.19 -7.77
N ARG A 130 -3.00 -1.25 -7.89
CA ARG A 130 -2.13 -0.08 -8.09
C ARG A 130 -2.62 0.77 -9.26
N ASP A 131 -2.83 0.15 -10.42
CA ASP A 131 -3.24 0.86 -11.64
C ASP A 131 -4.64 1.47 -11.50
N ARG A 132 -5.55 0.81 -10.77
CA ARG A 132 -6.88 1.35 -10.47
C ARG A 132 -6.83 2.54 -9.51
N ILE A 133 -5.94 2.51 -8.53
CA ILE A 133 -5.70 3.65 -7.61
C ILE A 133 -5.10 4.82 -8.40
N ALA A 134 -4.06 4.58 -9.20
CA ALA A 134 -3.42 5.58 -10.04
C ALA A 134 -4.39 6.24 -11.03
N ALA A 135 -5.36 5.48 -11.54
CA ALA A 135 -6.43 5.98 -12.41
C ALA A 135 -7.60 6.65 -11.67
N GLY A 136 -7.54 6.81 -10.34
CA GLY A 136 -8.61 7.39 -9.52
C GLY A 136 -9.91 6.57 -9.46
N LYS A 137 -9.89 5.30 -9.89
CA LYS A 137 -11.07 4.41 -9.89
C LYS A 137 -11.40 3.85 -8.52
N ILE A 138 -10.44 3.77 -7.63
CA ILE A 138 -10.59 3.34 -6.24
C ILE A 138 -9.66 4.16 -5.35
N ILE A 139 -10.01 4.25 -4.07
CA ILE A 139 -9.19 4.93 -3.06
C ILE A 139 -8.26 3.93 -2.41
N GLY A 140 -6.97 4.27 -2.33
CA GLY A 140 -5.92 3.47 -1.69
C GLY A 140 -4.60 4.23 -1.59
N PRO A 141 -3.58 3.65 -0.94
CA PRO A 141 -2.25 4.25 -0.81
C PRO A 141 -1.49 4.21 -2.14
N ARG A 142 -0.39 4.95 -2.24
CA ARG A 142 0.60 4.69 -3.29
C ARG A 142 1.13 3.26 -3.11
N MET A 143 1.21 2.51 -4.20
CA MET A 143 1.65 1.11 -4.15
C MET A 143 2.90 0.91 -5.00
N LEU A 144 3.90 0.25 -4.40
CA LEU A 144 5.02 -0.40 -5.09
C LEU A 144 4.77 -1.90 -5.00
N VAL A 145 4.62 -2.58 -6.14
CA VAL A 145 4.08 -3.94 -6.16
C VAL A 145 5.07 -4.97 -6.71
N SER A 146 5.01 -6.19 -6.16
CA SER A 146 5.76 -7.35 -6.65
C SER A 146 4.87 -8.38 -7.32
N ASP A 147 3.54 -8.31 -7.14
CA ASP A 147 2.62 -9.40 -7.46
C ASP A 147 3.05 -10.72 -6.77
N MET A 148 2.99 -11.86 -7.43
CA MET A 148 3.47 -13.11 -6.84
C MET A 148 4.98 -13.08 -6.63
N ALA A 149 5.42 -13.66 -5.50
CA ALA A 149 6.85 -13.92 -5.26
C ALA A 149 7.29 -15.22 -5.94
N VAL A 150 8.59 -15.47 -5.93
CA VAL A 150 9.16 -16.78 -6.25
C VAL A 150 9.85 -17.33 -5.00
N SER A 151 9.54 -18.57 -4.63
CA SER A 151 10.06 -19.29 -3.47
C SER A 151 10.71 -20.60 -3.87
N VAL A 152 11.55 -21.14 -3.00
CA VAL A 152 11.99 -22.55 -3.10
C VAL A 152 10.80 -23.50 -2.82
N PRO A 153 10.82 -24.75 -3.29
CA PRO A 153 9.83 -25.76 -2.90
C PRO A 153 9.73 -25.89 -1.39
N ASP A 154 8.51 -26.01 -0.89
CA ASP A 154 8.19 -26.07 0.55
C ASP A 154 8.70 -24.89 1.38
N GLY A 155 9.21 -23.84 0.72
CA GLY A 155 9.68 -22.63 1.35
C GLY A 155 8.55 -21.69 1.76
N HIS A 156 8.94 -20.53 2.32
CA HIS A 156 8.00 -19.54 2.84
C HIS A 156 6.96 -19.11 1.80
N MET A 157 5.67 -19.27 2.14
CA MET A 157 4.51 -18.90 1.32
C MET A 157 4.42 -19.60 -0.06
N ALA A 158 5.22 -20.64 -0.31
CA ALA A 158 5.15 -21.44 -1.54
C ALA A 158 3.72 -21.96 -1.78
N GLY A 159 3.23 -21.84 -3.03
CA GLY A 159 1.88 -22.25 -3.40
C GLY A 159 0.75 -21.34 -2.90
N SER A 160 1.03 -20.24 -2.20
CA SER A 160 0.04 -19.21 -1.81
C SER A 160 0.30 -17.90 -2.54
N VAL A 161 1.09 -16.99 -1.99
CA VAL A 161 1.47 -15.71 -2.62
C VAL A 161 2.85 -15.77 -3.29
N ALA A 162 3.42 -16.98 -3.39
CA ALA A 162 4.67 -17.25 -4.09
C ALA A 162 4.56 -18.50 -4.96
N HIS A 163 5.19 -18.48 -6.12
CA HIS A 163 5.42 -19.65 -6.95
C HIS A 163 6.52 -20.53 -6.31
N ALA A 164 6.31 -21.84 -6.24
CA ALA A 164 7.37 -22.80 -5.86
C ALA A 164 8.19 -23.16 -7.11
N ALA A 165 9.45 -22.74 -7.17
CA ALA A 165 10.36 -23.02 -8.29
C ALA A 165 11.28 -24.19 -7.93
N HIS A 166 11.18 -25.32 -8.66
CA HIS A 166 11.97 -26.52 -8.46
C HIS A 166 13.28 -26.52 -9.28
N SER A 167 13.45 -25.55 -10.16
CA SER A 167 14.63 -25.42 -11.00
C SER A 167 14.90 -23.96 -11.39
N GLU A 168 16.11 -23.70 -11.87
CA GLU A 168 16.46 -22.39 -12.44
C GLU A 168 15.56 -22.03 -13.63
N ALA A 169 15.24 -22.99 -14.47
CA ALA A 169 14.37 -22.78 -15.63
C ALA A 169 12.96 -22.37 -15.22
N GLU A 170 12.37 -22.99 -14.21
CA GLU A 170 11.09 -22.61 -13.64
C GLU A 170 11.16 -21.24 -12.96
N CYS A 171 12.18 -20.95 -12.19
CA CYS A 171 12.38 -19.63 -11.58
C CYS A 171 12.38 -18.54 -12.64
N ARG A 172 13.16 -18.71 -13.73
CA ARG A 172 13.19 -17.77 -14.86
C ARG A 172 11.86 -17.65 -15.58
N ALA A 173 11.12 -18.76 -15.72
CA ALA A 173 9.78 -18.75 -16.32
C ALA A 173 8.79 -17.96 -15.46
N PHE A 174 8.76 -18.18 -14.14
CA PHE A 174 7.91 -17.43 -13.22
C PHE A 174 8.25 -15.94 -13.21
N VAL A 175 9.53 -15.57 -13.14
CA VAL A 175 9.94 -14.17 -13.22
C VAL A 175 9.46 -13.52 -14.51
N ARG A 176 9.61 -14.19 -15.67
CA ARG A 176 9.09 -13.66 -16.95
C ARG A 176 7.58 -13.46 -16.95
N SER A 177 6.83 -14.38 -16.35
CA SER A 177 5.36 -14.25 -16.25
C SER A 177 4.96 -13.10 -15.33
N ILE A 178 5.65 -12.90 -14.20
CA ILE A 178 5.40 -11.79 -13.27
C ILE A 178 5.71 -10.45 -13.95
N VAL A 179 6.84 -10.35 -14.65
CA VAL A 179 7.26 -9.11 -15.35
C VAL A 179 6.23 -8.68 -16.40
N ALA A 180 5.49 -9.62 -17.02
CA ALA A 180 4.44 -9.30 -17.98
C ALA A 180 3.30 -8.45 -17.35
N ASP A 181 3.06 -8.55 -16.06
CA ASP A 181 2.09 -7.75 -15.31
C ASP A 181 2.64 -6.38 -14.86
N ARG A 182 3.90 -6.06 -15.24
CA ARG A 182 4.60 -4.79 -14.96
C ARG A 182 4.69 -4.43 -13.48
N PRO A 183 5.17 -5.34 -12.62
CA PRO A 183 5.44 -5.01 -11.23
C PRO A 183 6.57 -3.98 -11.13
N ASP A 184 6.70 -3.33 -9.97
CA ASP A 184 7.78 -2.38 -9.70
C ASP A 184 9.08 -3.11 -9.32
N TRP A 185 8.99 -4.36 -8.87
CA TRP A 185 10.12 -5.18 -8.42
C TRP A 185 9.76 -6.66 -8.33
N ILE A 186 10.76 -7.53 -8.16
CA ILE A 186 10.58 -8.96 -8.00
C ILE A 186 10.91 -9.37 -6.56
N LYS A 187 10.02 -10.13 -5.92
CA LYS A 187 10.24 -10.71 -4.59
C LYS A 187 10.73 -12.14 -4.72
N LEU A 188 11.87 -12.41 -4.08
CA LEU A 188 12.40 -13.76 -3.91
C LEU A 188 12.35 -14.17 -2.44
N MET A 189 12.00 -15.42 -2.17
CA MET A 189 12.02 -16.06 -0.86
C MET A 189 12.96 -17.27 -0.96
N VAL A 190 14.23 -17.03 -0.61
CA VAL A 190 15.34 -17.97 -0.87
C VAL A 190 15.63 -18.90 0.30
N THR A 191 14.99 -18.69 1.43
CA THR A 191 15.07 -19.54 2.64
C THR A 191 13.69 -20.03 3.03
N GLY A 192 13.59 -21.24 3.52
CA GLY A 192 12.36 -21.86 4.06
C GLY A 192 12.15 -21.58 5.51
#